data_2e5a335c39769a9bfbc75e30929b8db9
#
_entry.id   2e5a335c39769a9bfbc75e30929b8db9
#
_cell.length_a   1.000
_cell.length_b   1.000
_cell.length_c   1.000
_cell.angle_alpha   90.00
_cell.angle_beta   90.00
_cell.angle_gamma   90.00
#
_symmetry.space_group_name_H-M   'P 1'
#
loop_
_entity.id
_entity.type
_entity.pdbx_description
1 polymer ?
#
loop_
_entity_poly.entity_id
_entity_poly.type
_entity_poly.pdbx_seq_one_letter_code
_entity_poly.pdbx_strand_id
1 'polypeptide(L)'
;MNVMMLLEMASAAFPERLAFTDGSTGVSFTYQQLFDAARSRAGTIQASGASRLVKLDVSNLGTPLSLFASAWAGVPYVPLNYRLTDAEIQGLLARVTPAYLITDTERVAELGATDDVNAA
;
A
#
# COMPACT_ATOMS: atom_id res chain seq x y z
N MET A 1 -19.74 -0.22 4.11
CA MET A 1 -19.30 -0.24 2.69
C MET A 1 -17.78 -0.33 2.64
N ASN A 2 -17.25 -1.26 1.89
CA ASN A 2 -15.81 -1.37 1.69
C ASN A 2 -15.38 -0.35 0.62
N VAL A 3 -14.29 0.40 0.87
CA VAL A 3 -13.74 1.38 -0.08
C VAL A 3 -13.48 0.76 -1.45
N MET A 4 -13.12 -0.52 -1.50
CA MET A 4 -12.87 -1.25 -2.73
C MET A 4 -14.09 -1.30 -3.65
N MET A 5 -15.29 -1.27 -3.11
CA MET A 5 -16.52 -1.26 -3.91
C MET A 5 -16.62 0.02 -4.75
N LEU A 6 -16.14 1.15 -4.24
CA LEU A 6 -16.12 2.41 -4.99
C LEU A 6 -15.21 2.30 -6.20
N LEU A 7 -14.05 1.71 -6.05
CA LEU A 7 -13.11 1.50 -7.15
C LEU A 7 -13.67 0.50 -8.17
N GLU A 8 -14.30 -0.57 -7.71
CA GLU A 8 -14.93 -1.56 -8.57
C GLU A 8 -16.02 -0.92 -9.44
N MET A 9 -16.87 -0.10 -8.85
CA MET A 9 -17.91 0.62 -9.58
C MET A 9 -17.33 1.60 -10.60
N ALA A 10 -16.30 2.35 -10.24
CA ALA A 10 -15.65 3.30 -11.12
C ALA A 10 -14.95 2.60 -12.29
N SER A 11 -14.28 1.48 -12.05
CA SER A 11 -13.60 0.73 -13.09
C SER A 11 -14.58 0.06 -14.06
N ALA A 12 -15.75 -0.36 -13.58
CA ALA A 12 -16.79 -0.92 -14.42
C ALA A 12 -17.46 0.14 -15.31
N ALA A 13 -17.69 1.34 -14.76
CA ALA A 13 -18.38 2.42 -15.48
C ALA A 13 -17.43 3.22 -16.40
N PHE A 14 -16.20 3.48 -15.95
CA PHE A 14 -15.25 4.37 -16.61
C PHE A 14 -13.82 3.78 -16.60
N PRO A 15 -13.59 2.61 -17.19
CA PRO A 15 -12.30 1.92 -17.06
C PRO A 15 -11.11 2.70 -17.60
N GLU A 16 -11.31 3.53 -18.62
CA GLU A 16 -10.22 4.24 -19.30
C GLU A 16 -9.99 5.66 -18.77
N ARG A 17 -10.81 6.14 -17.84
CA ARG A 17 -10.60 7.45 -17.25
C ARG A 17 -9.46 7.41 -16.24
N LEU A 18 -8.70 8.53 -16.20
CA LEU A 18 -7.61 8.67 -15.22
C LEU A 18 -8.19 8.78 -13.81
N ALA A 19 -7.69 7.94 -12.92
CA ALA A 19 -8.04 7.98 -11.49
C ALA A 19 -7.07 8.86 -10.71
N PHE A 20 -5.76 8.66 -10.92
CA PHE A 20 -4.70 9.39 -10.22
C PHE A 20 -3.52 9.63 -11.14
N THR A 21 -2.88 10.78 -10.97
CA THR A 21 -1.65 11.14 -11.67
C THR A 21 -0.62 11.61 -10.66
N ASP A 22 0.60 11.09 -10.74
CA ASP A 22 1.73 11.57 -9.94
C ASP A 22 2.25 12.87 -10.56
N GLY A 23 2.12 13.97 -9.84
CA GLY A 23 2.53 15.30 -10.33
C GLY A 23 4.03 15.43 -10.55
N SER A 24 4.86 14.62 -9.89
CA SER A 24 6.32 14.69 -10.02
C SER A 24 6.86 13.88 -11.19
N THR A 25 6.23 12.76 -11.53
CA THR A 25 6.70 11.85 -12.59
C THR A 25 5.85 11.90 -13.86
N GLY A 26 4.62 12.40 -13.76
CA GLY A 26 3.64 12.36 -14.85
C GLY A 26 3.00 10.98 -15.07
N VAL A 27 3.40 9.99 -14.29
CA VAL A 27 2.82 8.63 -14.36
C VAL A 27 1.41 8.67 -13.79
N SER A 28 0.49 7.96 -14.44
CA SER A 28 -0.92 7.93 -14.02
C SER A 28 -1.49 6.53 -14.09
N PHE A 29 -2.57 6.31 -13.31
CA PHE A 29 -3.41 5.13 -13.40
C PHE A 29 -4.79 5.50 -13.93
N THR A 30 -5.31 4.71 -14.87
CA THR A 30 -6.74 4.67 -15.15
C THR A 30 -7.44 3.91 -14.02
N TYR A 31 -8.77 4.01 -13.95
CA TYR A 31 -9.54 3.22 -12.98
C TYR A 31 -9.30 1.72 -13.15
N GLN A 32 -9.24 1.24 -14.39
CA GLN A 32 -8.98 -0.18 -14.65
C GLN A 32 -7.58 -0.59 -14.22
N GLN A 33 -6.58 0.21 -14.49
CA GLN A 33 -5.20 -0.07 -14.09
C GLN A 33 -5.06 -0.09 -12.56
N LEU A 34 -5.69 0.87 -11.89
CA LEU A 34 -5.68 0.91 -10.42
C LEU A 34 -6.39 -0.30 -9.82
N PHE A 35 -7.54 -0.68 -10.39
CA PHE A 35 -8.29 -1.86 -9.95
C PHE A 35 -7.44 -3.14 -10.09
N ASP A 36 -6.83 -3.35 -11.25
CA ASP A 36 -6.01 -4.54 -11.50
C ASP A 36 -4.78 -4.58 -10.59
N ALA A 37 -4.11 -3.44 -10.41
CA ALA A 37 -2.95 -3.34 -9.54
C ALA A 37 -3.30 -3.58 -8.06
N ALA A 38 -4.41 -3.01 -7.60
CA ALA A 38 -4.89 -3.22 -6.23
C ALA A 38 -5.26 -4.69 -5.98
N ARG A 39 -5.90 -5.32 -6.94
CA ARG A 39 -6.24 -6.75 -6.87
C ARG A 39 -5.00 -7.63 -6.77
N SER A 40 -4.01 -7.38 -7.61
CA SER A 40 -2.75 -8.11 -7.60
C SER A 40 -2.02 -7.95 -6.26
N ARG A 41 -1.93 -6.72 -5.77
CA ARG A 41 -1.28 -6.42 -4.49
C ARG A 41 -2.03 -7.07 -3.32
N ALA A 42 -3.36 -7.06 -3.35
CA ALA A 42 -4.17 -7.69 -2.32
C ALA A 42 -3.88 -9.19 -2.22
N GLY A 43 -3.72 -9.86 -3.37
CA GLY A 43 -3.34 -11.27 -3.39
C GLY A 43 -1.99 -11.52 -2.74
N THR A 44 -1.01 -10.64 -2.99
CA THR A 44 0.31 -10.73 -2.36
C THR A 44 0.23 -10.52 -0.85
N ILE A 45 -0.56 -9.55 -0.39
CA ILE A 45 -0.75 -9.27 1.04
C ILE A 45 -1.38 -10.48 1.73
N GLN A 46 -2.41 -11.07 1.14
CA GLN A 46 -3.08 -12.26 1.69
C GLN A 46 -2.13 -13.44 1.78
N ALA A 47 -1.34 -13.67 0.73
CA ALA A 47 -0.36 -14.76 0.70
C ALA A 47 0.76 -14.58 1.73
N SER A 48 1.08 -13.35 2.12
CA SER A 48 2.10 -13.07 3.13
C SER A 48 1.67 -13.41 4.56
N GLY A 49 0.36 -13.54 4.81
CA GLY A 49 -0.17 -13.76 6.15
C GLY A 49 -0.17 -12.50 7.03
N ALA A 50 0.16 -11.33 6.48
CA ALA A 50 0.18 -10.09 7.23
C ALA A 50 -1.22 -9.69 7.70
N SER A 51 -1.32 -9.14 8.91
CA SER A 51 -2.58 -8.67 9.47
C SER A 51 -2.80 -7.17 9.28
N ARG A 52 -1.80 -6.46 8.75
CA ARG A 52 -1.86 -5.03 8.45
C ARG A 52 -0.99 -4.71 7.25
N LEU A 53 -1.34 -3.63 6.54
CA LEU A 53 -0.47 -3.05 5.52
C LEU A 53 0.07 -1.73 6.05
N VAL A 54 1.39 -1.58 6.10
CA VAL A 54 2.07 -0.39 6.58
C VAL A 54 2.73 0.32 5.40
N LYS A 55 2.40 1.60 5.23
CA LYS A 55 3.01 2.45 4.20
C LYS A 55 3.94 3.46 4.85
N LEU A 56 5.21 3.40 4.49
CA LEU A 56 6.26 4.27 5.02
C LEU A 56 6.98 4.92 3.83
N ASP A 57 6.42 6.02 3.34
CA ASP A 57 6.94 6.71 2.17
C ASP A 57 6.25 8.06 2.03
N VAL A 58 6.74 8.89 1.11
CA VAL A 58 6.02 10.08 0.69
C VAL A 58 4.77 9.67 -0.11
N SER A 59 3.79 10.56 -0.15
CA SER A 59 2.58 10.32 -0.93
C SER A 59 2.93 10.23 -2.43
N ASN A 60 2.51 9.16 -3.07
CA ASN A 60 2.71 8.89 -4.49
C ASN A 60 1.58 7.99 -5.02
N LEU A 61 1.71 7.45 -6.24
CA LEU A 61 0.71 6.52 -6.79
C LEU A 61 0.55 5.23 -5.97
N GLY A 62 1.57 4.85 -5.23
CA GLY A 62 1.49 3.72 -4.30
C GLY A 62 0.53 3.96 -3.14
N THR A 63 0.24 5.22 -2.79
CA THR A 63 -0.67 5.55 -1.68
C THR A 63 -2.11 5.11 -1.97
N PRO A 64 -2.76 5.55 -3.06
CA PRO A 64 -4.10 5.05 -3.37
C PRO A 64 -4.11 3.55 -3.68
N LEU A 65 -3.09 3.04 -4.35
CA LEU A 65 -2.96 1.62 -4.61
C LEU A 65 -2.95 0.81 -3.31
N SER A 66 -2.16 1.23 -2.34
CA SER A 66 -2.03 0.54 -1.04
C SER A 66 -3.35 0.59 -0.25
N LEU A 67 -4.03 1.73 -0.27
CA LEU A 67 -5.32 1.88 0.40
C LEU A 67 -6.35 0.90 -0.16
N PHE A 68 -6.50 0.82 -1.46
CA PHE A 68 -7.45 -0.09 -2.09
C PHE A 68 -7.03 -1.56 -1.95
N ALA A 69 -5.74 -1.85 -2.03
CA ALA A 69 -5.23 -3.20 -1.84
C ALA A 69 -5.48 -3.71 -0.42
N SER A 70 -5.27 -2.86 0.60
CA SER A 70 -5.53 -3.23 1.99
C SER A 70 -7.03 -3.48 2.23
N ALA A 71 -7.87 -2.64 1.65
CA ALA A 71 -9.33 -2.81 1.75
C ALA A 71 -9.77 -4.12 1.08
N TRP A 72 -9.21 -4.47 -0.06
CA TRP A 72 -9.51 -5.73 -0.76
C TRP A 72 -9.04 -6.94 0.05
N ALA A 73 -7.82 -6.88 0.58
CA ALA A 73 -7.25 -7.96 1.39
C ALA A 73 -7.94 -8.10 2.76
N GLY A 74 -8.71 -7.10 3.18
CA GLY A 74 -9.39 -7.12 4.47
C GLY A 74 -8.47 -6.81 5.64
N VAL A 75 -7.36 -6.10 5.42
CA VAL A 75 -6.41 -5.71 6.46
C VAL A 75 -6.40 -4.20 6.65
N PRO A 76 -6.16 -3.70 7.87
CA PRO A 76 -6.04 -2.26 8.12
C PRO A 76 -4.86 -1.65 7.36
N TYR A 77 -5.06 -0.44 6.86
CA TYR A 77 -4.02 0.39 6.26
C TYR A 77 -3.42 1.30 7.34
N VAL A 78 -2.10 1.24 7.53
CA VAL A 78 -1.39 2.00 8.56
C VAL A 78 -0.34 2.90 7.89
N PRO A 79 -0.63 4.18 7.67
CA PRO A 79 0.38 5.12 7.19
C PRO A 79 1.31 5.51 8.34
N LEU A 80 2.62 5.48 8.12
CA LEU A 80 3.61 5.96 9.06
C LEU A 80 4.30 7.20 8.53
N ASN A 81 4.68 8.10 9.43
CA ASN A 81 5.41 9.31 9.08
C ASN A 81 6.86 8.94 8.70
N TYR A 82 7.21 9.17 7.43
CA TYR A 82 8.54 8.87 6.90
C TYR A 82 9.66 9.72 7.53
N ARG A 83 9.30 10.80 8.23
CA ARG A 83 10.25 11.70 8.90
C ARG A 83 10.68 11.20 10.28
N LEU A 84 10.04 10.16 10.79
CA LEU A 84 10.45 9.55 12.06
C LEU A 84 11.83 8.92 11.94
N THR A 85 12.55 8.81 13.05
CA THR A 85 13.84 8.11 13.09
C THR A 85 13.65 6.62 12.88
N ASP A 86 14.71 5.92 12.49
CA ASP A 86 14.66 4.47 12.29
C ASP A 86 14.26 3.75 13.57
N ALA A 87 14.76 4.20 14.73
CA ALA A 87 14.41 3.61 16.01
C ALA A 87 12.92 3.76 16.33
N GLU A 88 12.34 4.93 16.04
CA GLU A 88 10.92 5.19 16.25
C GLU A 88 10.07 4.30 15.31
N ILE A 89 10.47 4.19 14.05
CA ILE A 89 9.77 3.35 13.07
C ILE A 89 9.84 1.88 13.45
N GLN A 90 11.00 1.40 13.87
CA GLN A 90 11.17 0.01 14.32
C GLN A 90 10.26 -0.29 15.53
N GLY A 91 10.17 0.65 16.47
CA GLY A 91 9.27 0.49 17.62
C GLY A 91 7.81 0.43 17.22
N LEU A 92 7.38 1.24 16.24
CA LEU A 92 6.01 1.21 15.74
C LEU A 92 5.73 -0.07 14.94
N LEU A 93 6.67 -0.51 14.11
CA LEU A 93 6.53 -1.75 13.35
C LEU A 93 6.38 -2.96 14.26
N ALA A 94 7.14 -3.01 15.36
CA ALA A 94 7.04 -4.09 16.34
C ALA A 94 5.63 -4.22 16.94
N ARG A 95 4.88 -3.13 17.01
CA ARG A 95 3.51 -3.11 17.53
C ARG A 95 2.46 -3.58 16.56
N VAL A 96 2.76 -3.55 15.25
CA VAL A 96 1.78 -3.85 14.20
C VAL A 96 2.10 -5.11 13.42
N THR A 97 3.16 -5.84 13.78
CA THR A 97 3.51 -7.10 13.14
C THR A 97 2.51 -8.22 13.50
N PRO A 98 2.28 -9.18 12.60
CA PRO A 98 2.85 -9.29 11.26
C PRO A 98 2.25 -8.25 10.30
N ALA A 99 3.11 -7.52 9.61
CA ALA A 99 2.70 -6.45 8.72
C ALA A 99 3.34 -6.58 7.33
N TYR A 100 2.63 -6.13 6.31
CA TYR A 100 3.19 -5.98 4.96
C TYR A 100 3.67 -4.54 4.83
N LEU A 101 4.98 -4.35 4.70
CA LEU A 101 5.62 -3.04 4.65
C LEU A 101 5.85 -2.60 3.21
N ILE A 102 5.34 -1.42 2.86
CA ILE A 102 5.62 -0.76 1.60
C ILE A 102 6.46 0.48 1.88
N THR A 103 7.69 0.48 1.38
CA THR A 103 8.63 1.60 1.50
C THR A 103 9.66 1.49 0.39
N ASP A 104 10.60 2.44 0.32
CA ASP A 104 11.69 2.32 -0.65
C ASP A 104 12.72 1.26 -0.22
N THR A 105 13.50 0.79 -1.18
CA THR A 105 14.46 -0.32 -0.96
C THR A 105 15.55 0.04 0.04
N GLU A 106 16.02 1.28 0.02
CA GLU A 106 17.05 1.73 0.96
C GLU A 106 16.54 1.70 2.39
N ARG A 107 15.30 2.13 2.60
CA ARG A 107 14.68 2.15 3.91
C ARG A 107 14.48 0.75 4.46
N VAL A 108 14.13 -0.21 3.62
CA VAL A 108 14.01 -1.62 4.02
C VAL A 108 15.34 -2.13 4.61
N ALA A 109 16.46 -1.83 3.93
CA ALA A 109 17.78 -2.24 4.40
C ALA A 109 18.14 -1.58 5.74
N GLU A 110 17.85 -0.28 5.89
CA GLU A 110 18.12 0.47 7.12
C GLU A 110 17.32 -0.05 8.33
N LEU A 111 16.08 -0.46 8.10
CA LEU A 111 15.20 -0.94 9.17
C LEU A 111 15.49 -2.38 9.60
N GLY A 112 16.23 -3.14 8.80
CA GLY A 112 16.52 -4.54 9.09
C GLY A 112 15.24 -5.38 9.09
N ALA A 113 14.70 -5.64 7.88
CA ALA A 113 13.46 -6.41 7.73
C ALA A 113 13.52 -7.73 8.50
N THR A 114 12.47 -8.05 9.25
CA THR A 114 12.33 -9.28 10.02
C THR A 114 11.36 -10.23 9.35
N ASP A 115 11.25 -11.46 9.86
CA ASP A 115 10.30 -12.45 9.35
C ASP A 115 8.84 -12.01 9.51
N ASP A 116 8.57 -11.09 10.42
CA ASP A 116 7.22 -10.58 10.69
C ASP A 116 6.82 -9.40 9.82
N VAL A 117 7.75 -8.86 9.02
CA VAL A 117 7.54 -7.71 8.17
C VAL A 117 7.96 -8.06 6.75
N ASN A 118 7.02 -7.96 5.80
CA ASN A 118 7.29 -8.20 4.39
C ASN A 118 7.40 -6.86 3.67
N ALA A 119 8.47 -6.70 2.89
CA ALA A 119 8.72 -5.50 2.12
C ALA A 119 8.26 -5.68 0.66
N ALA A 120 7.66 -4.63 0.09
CA ALA A 120 7.21 -4.63 -1.29
C ALA A 120 7.62 -3.35 -2.03
#